data_45978854418ae3bd2eac4efd1c17a398
#
_entry.id   45978854418ae3bd2eac4efd1c17a398
#
_cell.length_a   1.000
_cell.length_b   1.000
_cell.length_c   1.000
_cell.angle_alpha   90.00
_cell.angle_beta   90.00
_cell.angle_gamma   90.00
#
_symmetry.space_group_name_H-M   'P 1'
#
loop_
_entity.id
_entity.type
_entity.pdbx_description
1 polymer ?
#
loop_
_entity_poly.entity_id
_entity_poly.type
_entity_poly.pdbx_seq_one_letter_code
_entity_poly.pdbx_strand_id
1 'polypeptide(L)'
;MEHNLWKLLETLKENEWVLFDLGTMVDGYASDITRTVFFGNSQEKNPRHQEIYAIVQKAHDTAIAAVKPGMKASQIDKIARDIITEAGYGEYFIHRLGHGIGQSVHEFPSIMEGNDMELVEGMCFSVEPGVYISGDFGVRIEDCLAVTENGSKLFTKVKYDF
;
A
#
# COMPACT_ATOMS: atom_id res chain seq x y z
N MET A 1 4.60 17.82 -27.63
CA MET A 1 5.42 17.73 -26.39
C MET A 1 5.93 16.30 -26.31
N GLU A 2 7.17 16.09 -26.75
CA GLU A 2 7.83 14.80 -26.56
C GLU A 2 8.10 14.63 -25.06
N HIS A 3 7.34 13.76 -24.40
CA HIS A 3 7.70 13.32 -23.08
C HIS A 3 8.98 12.50 -23.21
N ASN A 4 10.09 13.04 -22.72
CA ASN A 4 11.37 12.37 -22.64
C ASN A 4 11.26 11.15 -21.69
N LEU A 5 10.77 10.04 -22.21
CA LEU A 5 10.74 8.73 -21.53
C LEU A 5 12.14 8.30 -21.03
N TRP A 6 13.20 8.85 -21.61
CA TRP A 6 14.59 8.56 -21.24
C TRP A 6 14.99 9.07 -19.85
N LYS A 7 14.26 10.01 -19.25
CA LYS A 7 14.47 10.44 -17.85
C LYS A 7 13.92 9.47 -16.80
N LEU A 8 13.16 8.47 -17.21
CA LEU A 8 12.57 7.45 -16.34
C LEU A 8 13.43 6.18 -16.23
N LEU A 9 14.53 6.10 -17.01
CA LEU A 9 15.45 4.96 -16.99
C LEU A 9 16.70 5.31 -16.21
N GLU A 10 16.60 5.35 -14.90
CA GLU A 10 17.76 5.40 -14.03
C GLU A 10 18.25 4.00 -13.71
N THR A 11 19.58 3.81 -13.73
CA THR A 11 20.18 2.56 -13.27
C THR A 11 20.13 2.52 -11.74
N LEU A 12 19.68 1.40 -11.19
CA LEU A 12 19.69 1.18 -9.74
C LEU A 12 21.13 1.31 -9.22
N LYS A 13 21.27 2.03 -8.11
CA LYS A 13 22.54 2.18 -7.41
C LYS A 13 22.50 1.36 -6.15
N GLU A 14 23.67 0.91 -5.70
CA GLU A 14 23.78 0.25 -4.40
C GLU A 14 23.32 1.19 -3.28
N ASN A 15 22.71 0.62 -2.25
CA ASN A 15 22.22 1.29 -1.07
C ASN A 15 21.01 2.22 -1.33
N GLU A 16 20.17 1.86 -2.29
CA GLU A 16 18.90 2.53 -2.57
C GLU A 16 17.69 1.69 -2.16
N TRP A 17 16.62 2.35 -1.77
CA TRP A 17 15.31 1.74 -1.63
C TRP A 17 14.60 1.73 -2.98
N VAL A 18 14.07 0.57 -3.35
CA VAL A 18 13.39 0.36 -4.62
C VAL A 18 11.95 -0.05 -4.36
N LEU A 19 11.01 0.69 -4.91
CA LEU A 19 9.60 0.36 -4.88
C LEU A 19 9.25 -0.41 -6.15
N PHE A 20 8.72 -1.61 -5.97
CA PHE A 20 8.14 -2.44 -7.03
C PHE A 20 6.62 -2.43 -6.87
N ASP A 21 5.94 -2.02 -7.92
CA ASP A 21 4.50 -2.06 -8.05
C ASP A 21 4.18 -2.93 -9.25
N LEU A 22 3.56 -4.08 -9.01
CA LEU A 22 3.42 -5.16 -9.98
C LEU A 22 2.00 -5.71 -9.98
N GLY A 23 1.47 -5.89 -11.17
CA GLY A 23 0.17 -6.52 -11.37
C GLY A 23 0.15 -7.39 -12.62
N THR A 24 -0.86 -8.26 -12.71
CA THR A 24 -1.13 -9.07 -13.87
C THR A 24 -2.62 -9.36 -14.00
N MET A 25 -3.00 -9.89 -15.16
CA MET A 25 -4.37 -10.37 -15.42
C MET A 25 -4.35 -11.88 -15.65
N VAL A 26 -5.17 -12.61 -14.90
CA VAL A 26 -5.34 -14.07 -15.07
C VAL A 26 -6.83 -14.35 -15.17
N ASP A 27 -7.26 -15.00 -16.25
CA ASP A 27 -8.65 -15.36 -16.53
C ASP A 27 -9.65 -14.20 -16.37
N GLY A 28 -9.20 -12.97 -16.72
CA GLY A 28 -10.03 -11.77 -16.66
C GLY A 28 -10.08 -11.10 -15.27
N TYR A 29 -9.25 -11.52 -14.32
CA TYR A 29 -9.11 -10.90 -12.99
C TYR A 29 -7.74 -10.31 -12.80
N ALA A 30 -7.72 -9.11 -12.22
CA ALA A 30 -6.49 -8.36 -11.91
C ALA A 30 -5.87 -8.81 -10.60
N SER A 31 -4.56 -8.70 -10.52
CA SER A 31 -3.81 -8.72 -9.26
C SER A 31 -3.02 -7.42 -9.12
N ASP A 32 -2.74 -7.04 -7.89
CA ASP A 32 -1.98 -5.83 -7.55
C ASP A 32 -1.17 -6.06 -6.29
N ILE A 33 0.08 -5.62 -6.28
CA ILE A 33 0.99 -5.79 -5.15
C ILE A 33 2.13 -4.79 -5.21
N THR A 34 2.38 -4.07 -4.14
CA THR A 34 3.56 -3.21 -3.99
C THR A 34 4.46 -3.69 -2.87
N ARG A 35 5.77 -3.66 -3.15
CA ARG A 35 6.83 -3.90 -2.18
C ARG A 35 7.92 -2.85 -2.31
N THR A 36 8.41 -2.37 -1.19
CA THR A 36 9.59 -1.52 -1.14
C THR A 36 10.73 -2.32 -0.51
N VAL A 37 11.82 -2.48 -1.23
CA VAL A 37 12.97 -3.29 -0.82
C VAL A 37 14.25 -2.46 -0.84
N PHE A 38 15.21 -2.79 0.01
CA PHE A 38 16.52 -2.15 0.00
C PHE A 38 17.49 -2.95 -0.88
N PHE A 39 18.02 -2.28 -1.89
CA PHE A 39 19.03 -2.85 -2.79
C PHE A 39 20.43 -2.47 -2.31
N GLY A 40 21.12 -3.40 -1.66
CA GLY A 40 22.48 -3.18 -1.16
C GLY A 40 22.77 -3.87 0.17
N ASN A 41 23.81 -3.39 0.86
CA ASN A 41 24.19 -3.90 2.16
C ASN A 41 23.21 -3.41 3.25
N SER A 42 22.54 -4.33 3.94
CA SER A 42 21.55 -4.00 4.97
C SER A 42 22.10 -3.13 6.13
N GLN A 43 23.41 -3.16 6.36
CA GLN A 43 24.07 -2.33 7.37
C GLN A 43 24.18 -0.84 6.94
N GLU A 44 24.01 -0.55 5.66
CA GLU A 44 24.04 0.80 5.10
C GLU A 44 22.65 1.46 5.05
N LYS A 45 21.61 0.78 5.55
CA LYS A 45 20.25 1.34 5.59
C LYS A 45 20.22 2.58 6.49
N ASN A 46 19.66 3.67 5.95
CA ASN A 46 19.41 4.86 6.76
C ASN A 46 18.40 4.54 7.88
N PRO A 47 18.74 4.77 9.16
CA PRO A 47 17.85 4.46 10.29
C PRO A 47 16.48 5.17 10.21
N ARG A 48 16.45 6.42 9.71
CA ARG A 48 15.19 7.16 9.50
C ARG A 48 14.30 6.48 8.46
N HIS A 49 14.87 5.98 7.36
CA HIS A 49 14.10 5.26 6.33
C HIS A 49 13.55 3.93 6.88
N GLN A 50 14.32 3.22 7.71
CA GLN A 50 13.86 2.02 8.38
C GLN A 50 12.70 2.29 9.35
N GLU A 51 12.77 3.41 10.10
CA GLU A 51 11.69 3.86 10.97
C GLU A 51 10.41 4.15 10.15
N ILE A 52 10.51 4.92 9.06
CA ILE A 52 9.37 5.25 8.19
C ILE A 52 8.78 3.97 7.57
N TYR A 53 9.63 3.05 7.11
CA TYR A 53 9.20 1.75 6.61
C TYR A 53 8.39 0.98 7.65
N ALA A 54 8.88 0.90 8.88
CA ALA A 54 8.18 0.20 9.98
C ALA A 54 6.84 0.86 10.33
N ILE A 55 6.73 2.19 10.24
CA ILE A 55 5.47 2.93 10.44
C ILE A 55 4.46 2.56 9.35
N VAL A 56 4.87 2.56 8.08
CA VAL A 56 4.00 2.19 6.96
C VAL A 56 3.58 0.72 7.07
N GLN A 57 4.48 -0.18 7.41
CA GLN A 57 4.16 -1.59 7.65
C GLN A 57 3.14 -1.75 8.78
N LYS A 58 3.33 -1.05 9.91
CA LYS A 58 2.37 -1.06 11.01
C LYS A 58 0.99 -0.54 10.58
N ALA A 59 0.95 0.53 9.79
CA ALA A 59 -0.29 1.08 9.26
C ALA A 59 -1.03 0.08 8.37
N HIS A 60 -0.29 -0.57 7.45
CA HIS A 60 -0.78 -1.62 6.57
C HIS A 60 -1.36 -2.79 7.36
N ASP A 61 -0.57 -3.39 8.24
CA ASP A 61 -0.97 -4.59 9.00
C ASP A 61 -2.16 -4.31 9.92
N THR A 62 -2.19 -3.12 10.56
CA THR A 62 -3.28 -2.72 11.45
C THR A 62 -4.57 -2.48 10.67
N ALA A 63 -4.51 -1.83 9.51
CA ALA A 63 -5.67 -1.61 8.66
C ALA A 63 -6.27 -2.94 8.18
N ILE A 64 -5.43 -3.87 7.68
CA ILE A 64 -5.88 -5.20 7.25
C ILE A 64 -6.53 -5.99 8.40
N ALA A 65 -5.90 -5.98 9.58
CA ALA A 65 -6.42 -6.69 10.75
C ALA A 65 -7.78 -6.14 11.24
N ALA A 66 -8.06 -4.87 10.96
CA ALA A 66 -9.32 -4.24 11.34
C ALA A 66 -10.48 -4.55 10.39
N VAL A 67 -10.22 -4.97 9.15
CA VAL A 67 -11.25 -5.19 8.13
C VAL A 67 -12.23 -6.26 8.58
N LYS A 68 -13.52 -5.91 8.55
CA LYS A 68 -14.65 -6.83 8.78
C LYS A 68 -15.93 -6.28 8.15
N PRO A 69 -16.94 -7.10 7.89
CA PRO A 69 -18.23 -6.63 7.40
C PRO A 69 -18.88 -5.59 8.33
N GLY A 70 -19.59 -4.63 7.74
CA GLY A 70 -20.26 -3.53 8.44
C GLY A 70 -19.37 -2.33 8.78
N MET A 71 -18.04 -2.43 8.60
CA MET A 71 -17.17 -1.26 8.68
C MET A 71 -17.30 -0.39 7.44
N LYS A 72 -17.18 0.93 7.60
CA LYS A 72 -17.12 1.85 6.48
C LYS A 72 -15.72 1.87 5.86
N ALA A 73 -15.64 2.06 4.54
CA ALA A 73 -14.38 2.21 3.82
C ALA A 73 -13.51 3.34 4.42
N SER A 74 -14.13 4.47 4.79
CA SER A 74 -13.46 5.59 5.46
C SER A 74 -12.84 5.24 6.81
N GLN A 75 -13.40 4.28 7.54
CA GLN A 75 -12.84 3.84 8.83
C GLN A 75 -11.54 3.05 8.65
N ILE A 76 -11.42 2.28 7.57
CA ILE A 76 -10.21 1.54 7.27
C ILE A 76 -9.09 2.52 6.84
N ASP A 77 -9.39 3.50 5.97
CA ASP A 77 -8.43 4.57 5.62
C ASP A 77 -7.96 5.32 6.87
N LYS A 78 -8.90 5.69 7.75
CA LYS A 78 -8.59 6.42 8.97
C LYS A 78 -7.60 5.68 9.87
N ILE A 79 -7.72 4.36 10.03
CA ILE A 79 -6.83 3.55 10.86
C ILE A 79 -5.37 3.66 10.38
N ALA A 80 -5.13 3.49 9.08
CA ALA A 80 -3.78 3.59 8.53
C ALA A 80 -3.27 5.04 8.58
N ARG A 81 -4.12 5.99 8.22
CA ARG A 81 -3.79 7.41 8.18
C ARG A 81 -3.46 7.99 9.55
N ASP A 82 -4.20 7.59 10.58
CA ASP A 82 -3.92 8.03 11.97
C ASP A 82 -2.53 7.57 12.41
N ILE A 83 -2.15 6.30 12.17
CA ILE A 83 -0.84 5.76 12.53
C ILE A 83 0.30 6.56 11.88
N ILE A 84 0.16 6.87 10.59
CA ILE A 84 1.17 7.63 9.85
C ILE A 84 1.21 9.09 10.33
N THR A 85 0.05 9.67 10.61
CA THR A 85 -0.09 11.06 11.08
C THR A 85 0.47 11.24 12.49
N GLU A 86 0.15 10.32 13.41
CA GLU A 86 0.67 10.34 14.79
C GLU A 86 2.19 10.19 14.84
N ALA A 87 2.77 9.49 13.85
CA ALA A 87 4.23 9.40 13.69
C ALA A 87 4.85 10.64 13.03
N GLY A 88 4.07 11.66 12.65
CA GLY A 88 4.57 12.91 12.07
C GLY A 88 4.73 12.89 10.55
N TYR A 89 4.21 11.88 9.84
CA TYR A 89 4.35 11.72 8.39
C TYR A 89 3.03 11.86 7.62
N GLY A 90 1.96 12.34 8.25
CA GLY A 90 0.62 12.44 7.64
C GLY A 90 0.57 13.27 6.35
N GLU A 91 1.35 14.37 6.26
CA GLU A 91 1.42 15.21 5.05
C GLU A 91 2.06 14.50 3.84
N TYR A 92 2.79 13.42 4.07
CA TYR A 92 3.46 12.63 3.04
C TYR A 92 2.64 11.42 2.59
N PHE A 93 1.47 11.14 3.20
CA PHE A 93 0.51 10.13 2.75
C PHE A 93 -0.56 10.78 1.88
N ILE A 94 -0.26 10.97 0.61
CA ILE A 94 -0.94 11.87 -0.32
C ILE A 94 -2.04 11.23 -1.19
N HIS A 95 -2.34 9.95 -1.00
CA HIS A 95 -3.37 9.23 -1.76
C HIS A 95 -4.37 8.50 -0.85
N ARG A 96 -5.41 7.92 -1.43
CA ARG A 96 -6.35 7.03 -0.74
C ARG A 96 -5.62 5.77 -0.24
N LEU A 97 -6.16 5.13 0.79
CA LEU A 97 -5.57 3.91 1.33
C LEU A 97 -5.65 2.73 0.36
N GLY A 98 -6.64 2.68 -0.52
CA GLY A 98 -6.80 1.57 -1.45
C GLY A 98 -8.00 1.70 -2.37
N HIS A 99 -8.21 0.69 -3.18
CA HIS A 99 -9.26 0.63 -4.19
C HIS A 99 -9.80 -0.80 -4.36
N GLY A 100 -11.03 -0.92 -4.80
CA GLY A 100 -11.59 -2.19 -5.23
C GLY A 100 -10.76 -2.79 -6.36
N ILE A 101 -10.71 -4.11 -6.42
CA ILE A 101 -10.01 -4.87 -7.46
C ILE A 101 -10.85 -6.07 -7.87
N GLY A 102 -10.87 -6.39 -9.17
CA GLY A 102 -11.61 -7.49 -9.72
C GLY A 102 -11.31 -7.69 -11.20
N GLN A 103 -12.27 -7.42 -12.08
CA GLN A 103 -12.03 -7.45 -13.53
C GLN A 103 -11.22 -6.25 -14.04
N SER A 104 -11.21 -5.17 -13.27
CA SER A 104 -10.31 -4.03 -13.48
C SER A 104 -9.37 -3.91 -12.28
N VAL A 105 -8.20 -3.33 -12.51
CA VAL A 105 -7.25 -3.03 -11.42
C VAL A 105 -7.89 -2.05 -10.43
N HIS A 106 -8.62 -1.05 -10.93
CA HIS A 106 -9.31 -0.07 -10.11
C HIS A 106 -10.83 -0.19 -10.25
N GLU A 107 -11.50 -0.59 -9.16
CA GLU A 107 -12.95 -0.69 -9.05
C GLU A 107 -13.45 -0.05 -7.74
N PHE A 108 -14.76 -0.06 -7.51
CA PHE A 108 -15.32 0.22 -6.19
C PHE A 108 -15.14 -0.98 -5.24
N PRO A 109 -14.99 -0.72 -3.93
CA PRO A 109 -15.02 0.58 -3.26
C PRO A 109 -13.67 1.32 -3.31
N SER A 110 -13.70 2.67 -3.23
CA SER A 110 -12.51 3.44 -2.86
C SER A 110 -12.35 3.43 -1.35
N ILE A 111 -11.20 2.99 -0.85
CA ILE A 111 -10.89 3.01 0.58
C ILE A 111 -10.21 4.35 0.88
N MET A 112 -11.03 5.32 1.31
CA MET A 112 -10.58 6.71 1.49
C MET A 112 -11.46 7.48 2.47
N GLU A 113 -10.93 8.57 2.99
CA GLU A 113 -11.69 9.54 3.79
C GLU A 113 -12.97 9.98 3.05
N GLY A 114 -14.08 10.09 3.78
CA GLY A 114 -15.37 10.52 3.27
C GLY A 114 -16.17 9.43 2.52
N ASN A 115 -15.63 8.24 2.31
CA ASN A 115 -16.41 7.14 1.73
C ASN A 115 -17.10 6.32 2.83
N ASP A 116 -18.40 6.54 3.01
CA ASP A 116 -19.23 5.87 4.01
C ASP A 116 -19.84 4.55 3.52
N MET A 117 -19.39 4.00 2.38
CA MET A 117 -19.81 2.68 1.91
C MET A 117 -19.45 1.62 2.94
N GLU A 118 -20.43 0.83 3.35
CA GLU A 118 -20.19 -0.33 4.22
C GLU A 118 -19.54 -1.47 3.46
N LEU A 119 -18.50 -2.04 4.07
CA LEU A 119 -17.85 -3.23 3.55
C LEU A 119 -18.74 -4.45 3.78
N VAL A 120 -18.96 -5.22 2.75
CA VAL A 120 -19.72 -6.48 2.80
C VAL A 120 -18.87 -7.66 2.40
N GLU A 121 -19.24 -8.84 2.84
CA GLU A 121 -18.57 -10.09 2.47
C GLU A 121 -18.46 -10.23 0.95
N GLY A 122 -17.30 -10.69 0.48
CA GLY A 122 -16.97 -10.85 -0.94
C GLY A 122 -16.36 -9.60 -1.60
N MET A 123 -16.41 -8.41 -0.98
CA MET A 123 -15.70 -7.26 -1.52
C MET A 123 -14.20 -7.50 -1.51
N CYS A 124 -13.54 -7.19 -2.62
CA CYS A 124 -12.10 -7.30 -2.81
C CYS A 124 -11.50 -5.89 -3.01
N PHE A 125 -10.42 -5.56 -2.31
CA PHE A 125 -9.75 -4.27 -2.43
C PHE A 125 -8.29 -4.33 -1.98
N SER A 126 -7.51 -3.32 -2.40
CA SER A 126 -6.13 -3.11 -1.95
C SER A 126 -6.08 -2.35 -0.62
N VAL A 127 -5.02 -2.60 0.14
CA VAL A 127 -4.59 -1.78 1.29
C VAL A 127 -3.13 -1.43 1.05
N GLU A 128 -2.87 -0.16 0.76
CA GLU A 128 -1.60 0.32 0.19
C GLU A 128 -1.11 1.64 0.83
N PRO A 129 -0.97 1.74 2.15
CA PRO A 129 -0.46 2.96 2.74
C PRO A 129 0.95 3.25 2.22
N GLY A 130 1.27 4.56 2.07
CA GLY A 130 2.57 4.99 1.60
C GLY A 130 2.98 6.34 2.17
N VAL A 131 4.28 6.58 2.26
CA VAL A 131 4.90 7.84 2.65
C VAL A 131 5.91 8.22 1.57
N TYR A 132 5.82 9.45 1.06
CA TYR A 132 6.65 9.92 -0.05
C TYR A 132 7.26 11.28 0.27
N ILE A 133 8.56 11.30 0.61
CA ILE A 133 9.33 12.49 0.94
C ILE A 133 10.15 12.87 -0.30
N SER A 134 9.72 13.91 -1.01
CA SER A 134 10.33 14.31 -2.27
C SER A 134 11.83 14.57 -2.13
N GLY A 135 12.64 13.92 -2.99
CA GLY A 135 14.09 14.04 -3.01
C GLY A 135 14.82 13.28 -1.90
N ASP A 136 14.11 12.49 -1.09
CA ASP A 136 14.71 11.73 0.01
C ASP A 136 14.31 10.25 -0.03
N PHE A 137 13.04 9.92 0.28
CA PHE A 137 12.61 8.53 0.49
C PHE A 137 11.14 8.34 0.14
N GLY A 138 10.82 7.17 -0.42
CA GLY A 138 9.45 6.74 -0.64
C GLY A 138 9.26 5.27 -0.27
N VAL A 139 8.14 4.97 0.37
CA VAL A 139 7.74 3.60 0.71
C VAL A 139 6.25 3.41 0.51
N ARG A 140 5.87 2.30 -0.12
CA ARG A 140 4.51 1.75 -0.15
C ARG A 140 4.58 0.26 0.08
N ILE A 141 3.63 -0.25 0.84
CA ILE A 141 3.40 -1.67 1.08
C ILE A 141 1.95 -1.93 0.76
N GLU A 142 1.69 -2.88 -0.12
CA GLU A 142 0.36 -3.17 -0.63
C GLU A 142 0.07 -4.65 -0.68
N ASP A 143 -1.10 -5.00 -0.21
CA ASP A 143 -1.71 -6.30 -0.45
C ASP A 143 -3.19 -6.15 -0.82
N CYS A 144 -3.67 -7.05 -1.66
CA CYS A 144 -5.10 -7.21 -1.92
C CYS A 144 -5.71 -8.26 -1.00
N LEU A 145 -6.95 -8.00 -0.59
CA LEU A 145 -7.69 -8.87 0.31
C LEU A 145 -9.16 -9.02 -0.13
N ALA A 146 -9.81 -10.05 0.39
CA ALA A 146 -11.27 -10.18 0.37
C ALA A 146 -11.83 -10.02 1.77
N VAL A 147 -12.98 -9.35 1.89
CA VAL A 147 -13.80 -9.34 3.11
C VAL A 147 -14.45 -10.71 3.27
N THR A 148 -14.33 -11.30 4.45
CA THR A 148 -14.94 -12.58 4.81
C THR A 148 -16.04 -12.38 5.86
N GLU A 149 -16.80 -13.39 6.18
CA GLU A 149 -17.86 -13.34 7.19
C GLU A 149 -17.42 -12.69 8.52
N ASN A 150 -16.17 -12.93 8.95
CA ASN A 150 -15.69 -12.52 10.27
C ASN A 150 -14.40 -11.66 10.25
N GLY A 151 -13.97 -11.18 9.08
CA GLY A 151 -12.72 -10.42 8.95
C GLY A 151 -12.27 -10.25 7.51
N SER A 152 -10.99 -10.51 7.25
CA SER A 152 -10.41 -10.44 5.90
C SER A 152 -9.53 -11.63 5.58
N LYS A 153 -9.32 -11.89 4.29
CA LYS A 153 -8.40 -12.91 3.78
C LYS A 153 -7.48 -12.26 2.75
N LEU A 154 -6.19 -12.23 3.04
CA LEU A 154 -5.18 -11.80 2.08
C LEU A 154 -5.08 -12.78 0.90
N PHE A 155 -4.88 -12.24 -0.29
CA PHE A 155 -4.55 -13.02 -1.48
C PHE A 155 -3.05 -13.34 -1.54
N THR A 156 -2.22 -12.43 -1.02
CA THR A 156 -0.77 -12.59 -0.98
C THR A 156 -0.34 -13.51 0.16
N LYS A 157 0.58 -14.42 -0.13
CA LYS A 157 1.13 -15.36 0.85
C LYS A 157 2.58 -15.04 1.26
N VAL A 158 3.18 -14.05 0.63
CA VAL A 158 4.59 -13.69 0.87
C VAL A 158 4.68 -12.87 2.15
N LYS A 159 5.38 -13.39 3.14
CA LYS A 159 5.78 -12.62 4.34
C LYS A 159 6.98 -11.75 3.99
N TYR A 160 7.03 -10.59 4.64
CA TYR A 160 8.14 -9.66 4.52
C TYR A 160 9.24 -10.08 5.49
N ASP A 161 10.33 -10.64 4.99
CA ASP A 161 11.58 -10.80 5.72
C ASP A 161 12.66 -10.04 4.90
N PHE A 162 12.73 -8.71 5.09
CA PHE A 162 13.73 -7.86 4.41
C PHE A 162 14.68 -7.19 5.39
#